data_486b47c10254a1f348f95227870f8f70
#
_entry.id   486b47c10254a1f348f95227870f8f70
#
_cell.length_a   1.000
_cell.length_b   1.000
_cell.length_c   1.000
_cell.angle_alpha   90.00
_cell.angle_beta   90.00
_cell.angle_gamma   90.00
#
_symmetry.space_group_name_H-M   'P 1'
#
loop_
_entity.id
_entity.type
_entity.pdbx_description
1 polymer ?
#
loop_
_entity_poly.entity_id
_entity_poly.type
_entity_poly.pdbx_seq_one_letter_code
_entity_poly.pdbx_strand_id
1 'polypeptide(L)'
;MLHEFLSTHRDAILARTLAIVPVPPVPLAPLAPLAPPGPRATLDEIDGIPLFLDQLTDSLRAQPRPSGAMVHTAAAHGLRLLERGFTVAQVVHDYGGVCQAVTELAHETHAPITADEFRIFNRCLDDAIAGAVTAFTGQREKALTDRNREQLGELAHELRNAIGAATVAFEVVRMGKVGLQGSTADVLGRSLSRIAALVDGSLTHIRLESGGAPSLERVSMRQLVLESAAYAGMEASTRGLTFHVEAGEPDVEVMVDRQLLTAALANLLQNALKFTAPGSRVSLVVRATDERVVVEVADECGGLPPGAAADLFRPFQQRGADRSGLGLGLSITRKSVEAHGGLLQVRNIPGLGCVFSIDLPRA
;
A
#
# COMPACT_ATOMS: atom_id res chain seq x y z
N MET A 1 21.10 -5.31 45.53
CA MET A 1 21.71 -5.71 44.25
C MET A 1 20.70 -5.66 43.15
N LEU A 2 21.10 -5.35 41.89
CA LEU A 2 20.16 -5.01 40.82
C LEU A 2 19.11 -6.09 40.53
N HIS A 3 19.48 -7.38 40.53
CA HIS A 3 18.52 -8.47 40.31
C HIS A 3 17.44 -8.58 41.41
N GLU A 4 17.76 -8.27 42.64
CA GLU A 4 16.80 -8.21 43.75
C GLU A 4 15.88 -7.00 43.60
N PHE A 5 16.45 -5.87 43.20
CA PHE A 5 15.70 -4.65 42.90
C PHE A 5 14.67 -4.88 41.81
N LEU A 6 15.09 -5.50 40.65
CA LEU A 6 14.20 -5.83 39.53
C LEU A 6 13.08 -6.78 39.98
N SER A 7 13.42 -7.83 40.77
CA SER A 7 12.43 -8.78 41.28
C SER A 7 11.42 -8.11 42.21
N THR A 8 11.89 -7.26 43.13
CA THR A 8 11.04 -6.62 44.14
C THR A 8 10.11 -5.56 43.54
N HIS A 9 10.59 -4.87 42.49
CA HIS A 9 9.85 -3.74 41.90
C HIS A 9 9.29 -4.08 40.49
N ARG A 10 9.18 -5.36 40.15
CA ARG A 10 8.77 -5.84 38.84
C ARG A 10 7.50 -5.17 38.30
N ASP A 11 6.44 -5.19 39.09
CA ASP A 11 5.14 -4.65 38.70
C ASP A 11 5.17 -3.11 38.56
N ALA A 12 5.92 -2.44 39.42
CA ALA A 12 6.12 -0.99 39.34
C ALA A 12 6.89 -0.60 38.07
N ILE A 13 7.93 -1.36 37.72
CA ILE A 13 8.70 -1.15 36.47
C ILE A 13 7.79 -1.33 35.25
N LEU A 14 7.01 -2.43 35.19
CA LEU A 14 6.07 -2.69 34.10
C LEU A 14 5.01 -1.58 33.99
N ALA A 15 4.42 -1.14 35.10
CA ALA A 15 3.44 -0.06 35.10
C ALA A 15 4.01 1.27 34.61
N ARG A 16 5.26 1.60 34.98
CA ARG A 16 5.96 2.79 34.47
C ARG A 16 6.34 2.67 32.99
N THR A 17 6.82 1.50 32.57
CA THR A 17 7.12 1.24 31.16
C THR A 17 5.87 1.48 30.31
N LEU A 18 4.71 0.96 30.71
CA LEU A 18 3.43 1.21 30.05
C LEU A 18 3.05 2.69 29.96
N ALA A 19 3.40 3.49 30.98
CA ALA A 19 3.11 4.92 30.99
C ALA A 19 4.03 5.73 30.05
N ILE A 20 5.24 5.22 29.78
CA ILE A 20 6.27 5.87 28.96
C ILE A 20 6.12 5.51 27.46
N VAL A 21 5.68 4.27 27.16
CA VAL A 21 5.54 3.79 25.78
C VAL A 21 4.46 4.59 25.05
N PRO A 22 4.79 5.22 23.91
CA PRO A 22 3.81 5.97 23.13
C PRO A 22 2.69 5.04 22.64
N VAL A 23 1.45 5.48 22.80
CA VAL A 23 0.30 4.81 22.14
C VAL A 23 0.57 4.78 20.63
N PRO A 24 0.46 3.61 19.96
CA PRO A 24 0.69 3.53 18.53
C PRO A 24 -0.22 4.52 17.82
N PRO A 25 0.27 5.24 16.80
CA PRO A 25 -0.61 5.93 15.88
C PRO A 25 -1.56 4.87 15.30
N VAL A 26 -2.85 5.14 15.37
CA VAL A 26 -3.89 4.31 14.73
C VAL A 26 -3.36 3.92 13.34
N PRO A 27 -3.37 2.63 12.96
CA PRO A 27 -2.95 2.23 11.62
C PRO A 27 -3.67 3.16 10.64
N LEU A 28 -2.93 3.74 9.70
CA LEU A 28 -3.48 4.53 8.62
C LEU A 28 -4.39 3.63 7.76
N ALA A 29 -5.55 3.30 8.31
CA ALA A 29 -6.67 2.83 7.52
C ALA A 29 -7.17 4.04 6.75
N PRO A 30 -7.30 3.97 5.42
CA PRO A 30 -7.79 5.08 4.64
C PRO A 30 -9.23 5.40 5.10
N LEU A 31 -9.42 6.57 5.72
CA LEU A 31 -10.73 7.19 5.94
C LEU A 31 -11.73 6.44 6.85
N ALA A 32 -11.34 6.20 8.10
CA ALA A 32 -12.33 6.14 9.18
C ALA A 32 -12.36 7.52 9.89
N PRO A 33 -13.54 8.03 10.34
CA PRO A 33 -13.60 9.25 11.13
C PRO A 33 -12.75 9.07 12.40
N LEU A 34 -12.02 10.13 12.79
CA LEU A 34 -11.19 10.20 13.99
C LEU A 34 -11.91 9.54 15.18
N ALA A 35 -11.52 8.31 15.48
CA ALA A 35 -11.93 7.69 16.73
C ALA A 35 -11.26 8.46 17.88
N PRO A 36 -11.95 8.65 19.02
CA PRO A 36 -11.33 9.25 20.18
C PRO A 36 -10.09 8.45 20.58
N PRO A 37 -9.08 9.09 21.23
CA PRO A 37 -7.85 8.42 21.64
C PRO A 37 -8.22 7.15 22.40
N GLY A 38 -7.77 6.01 21.88
CA GLY A 38 -8.04 4.69 22.45
C GLY A 38 -7.52 4.58 23.88
N PRO A 39 -7.98 3.60 24.67
CA PRO A 39 -7.51 3.39 26.03
C PRO A 39 -6.00 3.17 26.03
N ARG A 40 -5.36 3.64 27.14
CA ARG A 40 -3.92 3.46 27.39
C ARG A 40 -3.51 2.01 27.12
N ALA A 41 -2.27 1.84 26.62
CA ALA A 41 -1.65 0.54 26.38
C ALA A 41 -1.97 -0.44 27.51
N THR A 42 -2.43 -1.64 27.16
CA THR A 42 -2.69 -2.72 28.11
C THR A 42 -1.44 -3.58 28.28
N LEU A 43 -1.36 -4.38 29.37
CA LEU A 43 -0.25 -5.33 29.58
C LEU A 43 -0.02 -6.28 28.38
N ASP A 44 -1.07 -6.55 27.60
CA ASP A 44 -1.00 -7.37 26.37
C ASP A 44 -0.28 -6.64 25.21
N GLU A 45 -0.16 -5.32 25.26
CA GLU A 45 0.49 -4.51 24.21
C GLU A 45 2.00 -4.42 24.37
N ILE A 46 2.53 -4.61 25.60
CA ILE A 46 3.97 -4.79 25.85
C ILE A 46 4.37 -6.28 25.90
N ASP A 47 3.62 -7.10 25.15
CA ASP A 47 3.84 -8.54 25.04
C ASP A 47 5.31 -8.87 24.78
N GLY A 48 5.92 -9.62 25.69
CA GLY A 48 7.34 -9.96 25.68
C GLY A 48 8.21 -9.14 26.65
N ILE A 49 7.84 -7.92 27.03
CA ILE A 49 8.59 -7.13 28.01
C ILE A 49 8.55 -7.76 29.41
N PRO A 50 7.41 -8.28 29.92
CA PRO A 50 7.39 -9.00 31.21
C PRO A 50 8.34 -10.19 31.23
N LEU A 51 8.33 -11.02 30.18
CA LEU A 51 9.23 -12.17 30.05
C LEU A 51 10.69 -11.74 29.90
N PHE A 52 10.96 -10.66 29.14
CA PHE A 52 12.29 -10.08 29.02
C PHE A 52 12.82 -9.63 30.39
N LEU A 53 12.00 -8.95 31.21
CA LEU A 53 12.38 -8.48 32.53
C LEU A 53 12.70 -9.65 33.47
N ASP A 54 11.94 -10.75 33.41
CA ASP A 54 12.19 -11.97 34.18
C ASP A 54 13.52 -12.61 33.75
N GLN A 55 13.77 -12.75 32.46
CA GLN A 55 15.02 -13.31 31.90
C GLN A 55 16.25 -12.43 32.18
N LEU A 56 16.06 -11.10 32.17
CA LEU A 56 17.08 -10.14 32.56
C LEU A 56 17.45 -10.31 34.04
N THR A 57 16.46 -10.45 34.92
CA THR A 57 16.65 -10.69 36.33
C THR A 57 17.43 -11.98 36.61
N ASP A 58 17.08 -13.07 35.88
CA ASP A 58 17.77 -14.35 36.00
C ASP A 58 19.20 -14.29 35.45
N SER A 59 19.42 -13.57 34.34
CA SER A 59 20.77 -13.36 33.78
C SER A 59 21.68 -12.58 34.74
N LEU A 60 21.15 -11.57 35.44
CA LEU A 60 21.88 -10.80 36.44
C LEU A 60 22.18 -11.62 37.70
N ARG A 61 21.37 -12.64 38.01
CA ARG A 61 21.58 -13.56 39.13
C ARG A 61 22.63 -14.63 38.82
N ALA A 62 22.68 -15.14 37.60
CA ALA A 62 23.48 -16.31 37.20
C ALA A 62 24.92 -16.04 36.77
N GLN A 63 25.37 -14.77 36.74
CA GLN A 63 26.61 -14.25 36.13
C GLN A 63 26.50 -13.78 34.65
N PRO A 64 27.35 -12.76 34.25
CA PRO A 64 26.99 -11.81 33.21
C PRO A 64 27.30 -12.32 31.79
N ARG A 65 26.46 -13.18 31.24
CA ARG A 65 26.38 -13.37 29.78
C ARG A 65 24.90 -13.28 29.36
N PRO A 66 24.58 -12.51 28.31
CA PRO A 66 23.23 -12.53 27.75
C PRO A 66 22.85 -13.98 27.44
N SER A 67 21.76 -14.47 28.01
CA SER A 67 21.30 -15.81 27.70
C SER A 67 20.74 -15.78 26.27
N GLY A 68 21.04 -16.80 25.45
CA GLY A 68 20.44 -16.93 24.11
C GLY A 68 18.90 -16.88 24.14
N ALA A 69 18.28 -17.23 25.27
CA ALA A 69 16.85 -17.13 25.51
C ALA A 69 16.34 -15.67 25.47
N MET A 70 17.09 -14.72 26.04
CA MET A 70 16.70 -13.30 26.04
C MET A 70 16.70 -12.70 24.64
N VAL A 71 17.70 -13.01 23.82
CA VAL A 71 17.75 -12.59 22.41
C VAL A 71 16.57 -13.19 21.61
N HIS A 72 16.22 -14.44 21.89
CA HIS A 72 15.06 -15.10 21.25
C HIS A 72 13.74 -14.45 21.65
N THR A 73 13.55 -14.11 22.92
CA THR A 73 12.35 -13.41 23.39
C THR A 73 12.24 -12.02 22.76
N ALA A 74 13.36 -11.30 22.68
CA ALA A 74 13.42 -10.00 22.03
C ALA A 74 13.10 -10.08 20.53
N ALA A 75 13.65 -11.06 19.82
CA ALA A 75 13.33 -11.32 18.41
C ALA A 75 11.82 -11.61 18.22
N ALA A 76 11.23 -12.47 19.06
CA ALA A 76 9.80 -12.78 19.00
C ALA A 76 8.93 -11.54 19.30
N HIS A 77 9.35 -10.68 20.23
CA HIS A 77 8.69 -9.40 20.48
C HIS A 77 8.72 -8.48 19.26
N GLY A 78 9.88 -8.32 18.63
CA GLY A 78 10.01 -7.52 17.39
C GLY A 78 9.09 -8.01 16.27
N LEU A 79 8.97 -9.35 16.08
CA LEU A 79 8.08 -9.94 15.07
C LEU A 79 6.60 -9.67 15.38
N ARG A 80 6.17 -9.80 16.63
CA ARG A 80 4.78 -9.51 17.02
C ARG A 80 4.41 -8.04 16.82
N LEU A 81 5.32 -7.12 17.11
CA LEU A 81 5.12 -5.70 16.85
C LEU A 81 4.98 -5.43 15.34
N LEU A 82 5.77 -6.11 14.51
CA LEU A 82 5.62 -6.01 13.04
C LEU A 82 4.25 -6.49 12.58
N GLU A 83 3.76 -7.64 13.06
CA GLU A 83 2.43 -8.19 12.72
C GLU A 83 1.29 -7.25 13.11
N ARG A 84 1.45 -6.51 14.21
CA ARG A 84 0.50 -5.50 14.69
C ARG A 84 0.63 -4.14 13.98
N GLY A 85 1.57 -3.99 13.04
CA GLY A 85 1.76 -2.76 12.25
C GLY A 85 2.55 -1.67 12.95
N PHE A 86 3.28 -1.98 14.01
CA PHE A 86 4.17 -1.05 14.71
C PHE A 86 5.40 -0.70 13.87
N THR A 87 6.08 0.38 14.24
CA THR A 87 7.32 0.83 13.60
C THR A 87 8.56 0.35 14.37
N VAL A 88 9.72 0.34 13.70
CA VAL A 88 11.02 0.06 14.35
C VAL A 88 11.28 1.00 15.52
N ALA A 89 10.88 2.27 15.40
CA ALA A 89 11.04 3.24 16.47
C ALA A 89 10.29 2.81 17.74
N GLN A 90 9.09 2.26 17.61
CA GLN A 90 8.32 1.74 18.74
C GLN A 90 8.99 0.54 19.39
N VAL A 91 9.57 -0.38 18.61
CA VAL A 91 10.37 -1.49 19.15
C VAL A 91 11.50 -0.98 20.06
N VAL A 92 12.22 0.06 19.61
CA VAL A 92 13.31 0.67 20.40
C VAL A 92 12.77 1.39 21.65
N HIS A 93 11.64 2.08 21.53
CA HIS A 93 11.02 2.79 22.64
C HIS A 93 10.53 1.86 23.75
N ASP A 94 10.04 0.67 23.44
CA ASP A 94 9.59 -0.30 24.43
C ASP A 94 10.72 -0.69 25.38
N TYR A 95 11.91 -1.03 24.84
CA TYR A 95 13.09 -1.33 25.65
C TYR A 95 13.67 -0.09 26.34
N GLY A 96 13.65 1.06 25.65
CA GLY A 96 14.04 2.34 26.21
C GLY A 96 13.16 2.73 27.42
N GLY A 97 11.86 2.44 27.34
CA GLY A 97 10.92 2.63 28.46
C GLY A 97 11.26 1.80 29.69
N VAL A 98 11.71 0.54 29.48
CA VAL A 98 12.21 -0.30 30.58
C VAL A 98 13.44 0.33 31.23
N CYS A 99 14.41 0.80 30.43
CA CYS A 99 15.60 1.44 30.93
C CYS A 99 15.27 2.68 31.78
N GLN A 100 14.39 3.52 31.26
CA GLN A 100 13.96 4.73 31.95
C GLN A 100 13.21 4.40 33.27
N ALA A 101 12.25 3.47 33.21
CA ALA A 101 11.48 3.05 34.39
C ALA A 101 12.38 2.50 35.52
N VAL A 102 13.37 1.66 35.15
CA VAL A 102 14.34 1.12 36.13
C VAL A 102 15.21 2.22 36.72
N THR A 103 15.71 3.14 35.90
CA THR A 103 16.61 4.20 36.32
C THR A 103 15.89 5.19 37.26
N GLU A 104 14.68 5.63 36.88
CA GLU A 104 13.87 6.54 37.70
C GLU A 104 13.51 5.92 39.05
N LEU A 105 13.05 4.66 39.03
CA LEU A 105 12.67 3.97 40.27
C LEU A 105 13.88 3.72 41.19
N ALA A 106 15.04 3.37 40.60
CA ALA A 106 16.27 3.22 41.39
C ALA A 106 16.72 4.54 42.03
N HIS A 107 16.58 5.65 41.33
CA HIS A 107 16.88 6.97 41.87
C HIS A 107 15.93 7.35 42.99
N GLU A 108 14.61 7.18 42.82
CA GLU A 108 13.60 7.49 43.83
C GLU A 108 13.76 6.69 45.12
N THR A 109 14.10 5.40 44.99
CA THR A 109 14.26 4.50 46.13
C THR A 109 15.66 4.52 46.71
N HIS A 110 16.59 5.32 46.18
CA HIS A 110 18.00 5.36 46.56
C HIS A 110 18.62 3.95 46.56
N ALA A 111 18.27 3.13 45.55
CA ALA A 111 18.75 1.76 45.44
C ALA A 111 20.29 1.70 45.28
N PRO A 112 21.00 0.84 46.03
CA PRO A 112 22.46 0.76 45.96
C PRO A 112 22.92 -0.05 44.74
N ILE A 113 22.62 0.46 43.52
CA ILE A 113 23.02 -0.16 42.26
C ILE A 113 24.41 0.33 41.90
N THR A 114 25.32 -0.60 41.66
CA THR A 114 26.70 -0.28 41.27
C THR A 114 26.79 0.06 39.79
N ALA A 115 27.86 0.80 39.39
CA ALA A 115 28.12 1.13 38.01
C ALA A 115 28.32 -0.14 37.15
N ASP A 116 28.90 -1.21 37.70
CA ASP A 116 29.10 -2.48 37.00
C ASP A 116 27.78 -3.21 36.77
N GLU A 117 26.87 -3.24 37.73
CA GLU A 117 25.52 -3.80 37.54
C GLU A 117 24.75 -3.05 36.48
N PHE A 118 24.83 -1.72 36.50
CA PHE A 118 24.17 -0.89 35.51
C PHE A 118 24.77 -1.08 34.08
N ARG A 119 26.10 -1.26 33.99
CA ARG A 119 26.77 -1.57 32.72
C ARG A 119 26.32 -2.91 32.14
N ILE A 120 26.13 -3.93 32.97
CA ILE A 120 25.62 -5.25 32.55
C ILE A 120 24.16 -5.13 32.09
N PHE A 121 23.34 -4.42 32.83
CA PHE A 121 21.95 -4.13 32.50
C PHE A 121 21.82 -3.47 31.13
N ASN A 122 22.56 -2.38 30.88
CA ASN A 122 22.53 -1.68 29.59
C ASN A 122 22.96 -2.60 28.44
N ARG A 123 24.00 -3.43 28.62
CA ARG A 123 24.42 -4.38 27.60
C ARG A 123 23.33 -5.40 27.26
N CYS A 124 22.61 -5.89 28.27
CA CYS A 124 21.48 -6.79 28.04
C CYS A 124 20.34 -6.12 27.28
N LEU A 125 20.06 -4.84 27.57
CA LEU A 125 19.09 -4.05 26.81
C LEU A 125 19.54 -3.84 25.36
N ASP A 126 20.80 -3.48 25.14
CA ASP A 126 21.35 -3.27 23.78
C ASP A 126 21.27 -4.56 22.96
N ASP A 127 21.60 -5.71 23.53
CA ASP A 127 21.51 -7.02 22.88
C ASP A 127 20.04 -7.38 22.57
N ALA A 128 19.10 -7.05 23.45
CA ALA A 128 17.67 -7.27 23.21
C ALA A 128 17.13 -6.35 22.11
N ILE A 129 17.46 -5.06 22.14
CA ILE A 129 17.10 -4.11 21.10
C ILE A 129 17.65 -4.57 19.74
N ALA A 130 18.93 -4.94 19.69
CA ALA A 130 19.55 -5.44 18.47
C ALA A 130 18.86 -6.70 17.94
N GLY A 131 18.51 -7.63 18.81
CA GLY A 131 17.76 -8.85 18.46
C GLY A 131 16.36 -8.55 17.91
N ALA A 132 15.61 -7.71 18.60
CA ALA A 132 14.25 -7.32 18.20
C ALA A 132 14.24 -6.56 16.86
N VAL A 133 15.12 -5.57 16.71
CA VAL A 133 15.24 -4.76 15.49
C VAL A 133 15.69 -5.62 14.30
N THR A 134 16.67 -6.52 14.50
CA THR A 134 17.15 -7.42 13.46
C THR A 134 16.04 -8.36 12.98
N ALA A 135 15.29 -8.95 13.90
CA ALA A 135 14.15 -9.83 13.55
C ALA A 135 13.04 -9.07 12.83
N PHE A 136 12.68 -7.86 13.31
CA PHE A 136 11.69 -6.98 12.71
C PHE A 136 12.07 -6.60 11.27
N THR A 137 13.29 -6.11 11.07
CA THR A 137 13.76 -5.65 9.75
C THR A 137 13.93 -6.82 8.79
N GLY A 138 14.51 -7.93 9.23
CA GLY A 138 14.67 -9.13 8.40
C GLY A 138 13.35 -9.72 7.92
N GLN A 139 12.34 -9.80 8.79
CA GLN A 139 11.00 -10.28 8.40
C GLN A 139 10.30 -9.30 7.46
N ARG A 140 10.46 -7.98 7.68
CA ARG A 140 9.92 -6.96 6.78
C ARG A 140 10.54 -7.04 5.39
N GLU A 141 11.86 -7.18 5.31
CA GLU A 141 12.58 -7.34 4.04
C GLU A 141 12.17 -8.61 3.31
N LYS A 142 12.03 -9.72 4.06
CA LYS A 142 11.56 -10.98 3.50
C LYS A 142 10.15 -10.84 2.93
N ALA A 143 9.23 -10.25 3.69
CA ALA A 143 7.86 -10.03 3.23
C ALA A 143 7.79 -9.16 1.97
N LEU A 144 8.63 -8.11 1.86
CA LEU A 144 8.74 -7.28 0.66
C LEU A 144 9.30 -8.09 -0.52
N THR A 145 10.34 -8.89 -0.29
CA THR A 145 10.96 -9.72 -1.34
C THR A 145 10.00 -10.79 -1.86
N ASP A 146 9.28 -11.47 -0.96
CA ASP A 146 8.31 -12.50 -1.33
C ASP A 146 7.14 -11.89 -2.12
N ARG A 147 6.66 -10.72 -1.70
CA ARG A 147 5.62 -9.97 -2.44
C ARG A 147 6.08 -9.57 -3.84
N ASN A 148 7.32 -9.08 -3.98
CA ASN A 148 7.87 -8.73 -5.28
C ASN A 148 8.04 -9.96 -6.19
N ARG A 149 8.44 -11.11 -5.64
CA ARG A 149 8.54 -12.38 -6.39
C ARG A 149 7.18 -12.87 -6.89
N GLU A 150 6.17 -12.81 -6.04
CA GLU A 150 4.80 -13.18 -6.41
C GLU A 150 4.28 -12.30 -7.54
N GLN A 151 4.47 -10.98 -7.44
CA GLN A 151 4.12 -10.00 -8.46
C GLN A 151 4.80 -10.26 -9.82
N LEU A 152 6.11 -10.52 -9.79
CA LEU A 152 6.86 -10.85 -11.00
C LEU A 152 6.41 -12.19 -11.61
N GLY A 153 6.03 -13.16 -10.78
CA GLY A 153 5.48 -14.44 -11.21
C GLY A 153 4.16 -14.29 -11.95
N GLU A 154 3.23 -13.50 -11.41
CA GLU A 154 1.95 -13.20 -12.06
C GLU A 154 2.14 -12.47 -13.39
N LEU A 155 2.99 -11.43 -13.41
CA LEU A 155 3.32 -10.70 -14.63
C LEU A 155 3.90 -11.63 -15.71
N ALA A 156 4.86 -12.49 -15.35
CA ALA A 156 5.47 -13.42 -16.28
C ALA A 156 4.44 -14.42 -16.85
N HIS A 157 3.48 -14.86 -16.04
CA HIS A 157 2.41 -15.74 -16.47
C HIS A 157 1.47 -15.03 -17.47
N GLU A 158 1.04 -13.81 -17.18
CA GLU A 158 0.18 -13.00 -18.04
C GLU A 158 0.86 -12.67 -19.39
N LEU A 159 2.13 -12.27 -19.34
CA LEU A 159 2.91 -12.02 -20.57
C LEU A 159 3.04 -13.29 -21.40
N ARG A 160 3.35 -14.44 -20.81
CA ARG A 160 3.46 -15.71 -21.53
C ARG A 160 2.15 -16.10 -22.22
N ASN A 161 1.02 -15.90 -21.53
CA ASN A 161 -0.29 -16.19 -22.09
C ASN A 161 -0.61 -15.26 -23.28
N ALA A 162 -0.35 -13.94 -23.14
CA ALA A 162 -0.60 -12.97 -24.20
C ALA A 162 0.31 -13.21 -25.43
N ILE A 163 1.60 -13.49 -25.19
CA ILE A 163 2.56 -13.84 -26.26
C ILE A 163 2.13 -15.15 -26.95
N GLY A 164 1.75 -16.17 -26.19
CA GLY A 164 1.29 -17.44 -26.74
C GLY A 164 0.08 -17.27 -27.65
N ALA A 165 -0.93 -16.52 -27.22
CA ALA A 165 -2.11 -16.22 -28.02
C ALA A 165 -1.77 -15.42 -29.30
N ALA A 166 -0.87 -14.41 -29.18
CA ALA A 166 -0.41 -13.65 -30.33
C ALA A 166 0.36 -14.52 -31.34
N THR A 167 1.23 -15.41 -30.83
CA THR A 167 2.02 -16.33 -31.68
C THR A 167 1.12 -17.28 -32.45
N VAL A 168 0.15 -17.91 -31.79
CA VAL A 168 -0.82 -18.81 -32.42
C VAL A 168 -1.64 -18.07 -33.48
N ALA A 169 -2.16 -16.88 -33.16
CA ALA A 169 -2.93 -16.06 -34.09
C ALA A 169 -2.08 -15.66 -35.30
N PHE A 170 -0.82 -15.26 -35.10
CA PHE A 170 0.12 -14.92 -36.16
C PHE A 170 0.41 -16.12 -37.10
N GLU A 171 0.65 -17.31 -36.51
CA GLU A 171 0.89 -18.52 -37.32
C GLU A 171 -0.32 -18.90 -38.18
N VAL A 172 -1.54 -18.76 -37.70
CA VAL A 172 -2.77 -18.99 -38.47
C VAL A 172 -2.88 -18.02 -39.64
N VAL A 173 -2.57 -16.75 -39.41
CA VAL A 173 -2.52 -15.72 -40.49
C VAL A 173 -1.40 -16.06 -41.50
N ARG A 174 -0.21 -16.42 -41.03
CA ARG A 174 0.95 -16.77 -41.87
C ARG A 174 0.69 -17.99 -42.77
N MET A 175 -0.08 -18.95 -42.31
CA MET A 175 -0.47 -20.14 -43.08
C MET A 175 -1.45 -19.80 -44.22
N GLY A 176 -1.89 -18.56 -44.35
CA GLY A 176 -2.82 -18.14 -45.40
C GLY A 176 -4.24 -18.72 -45.27
N LYS A 177 -4.56 -19.37 -44.13
CA LYS A 177 -5.87 -20.01 -43.89
C LYS A 177 -6.96 -19.00 -43.52
N VAL A 178 -6.55 -17.80 -43.12
CA VAL A 178 -7.46 -16.73 -42.68
C VAL A 178 -6.92 -15.38 -43.15
N GLY A 179 -7.79 -14.50 -43.63
CA GLY A 179 -7.41 -13.14 -44.04
C GLY A 179 -7.03 -12.27 -42.84
N LEU A 180 -6.34 -11.16 -43.10
CA LEU A 180 -6.02 -10.12 -42.09
C LEU A 180 -7.27 -9.40 -41.56
N GLN A 181 -8.44 -9.70 -42.08
CA GLN A 181 -9.73 -9.20 -41.59
C GLN A 181 -10.53 -10.37 -41.01
N GLY A 182 -10.67 -10.44 -39.67
CA GLY A 182 -11.43 -11.49 -39.04
C GLY A 182 -10.99 -11.77 -37.59
N SER A 183 -11.65 -12.70 -36.94
CA SER A 183 -11.47 -13.03 -35.52
C SER A 183 -10.02 -13.33 -35.12
N THR A 184 -9.19 -13.89 -36.01
CA THR A 184 -7.77 -14.20 -35.75
C THR A 184 -6.92 -12.93 -35.70
N ALA A 185 -7.14 -11.98 -36.60
CA ALA A 185 -6.47 -10.67 -36.54
C ALA A 185 -6.87 -9.88 -35.32
N ASP A 186 -8.14 -9.97 -34.90
CA ASP A 186 -8.63 -9.37 -33.64
C ASP A 186 -7.97 -9.99 -32.42
N VAL A 187 -7.77 -11.30 -32.40
CA VAL A 187 -7.03 -11.99 -31.29
C VAL A 187 -5.59 -11.51 -31.25
N LEU A 188 -4.92 -11.41 -32.38
CA LEU A 188 -3.55 -10.92 -32.48
C LEU A 188 -3.45 -9.47 -31.96
N GLY A 189 -4.31 -8.57 -32.44
CA GLY A 189 -4.37 -7.17 -32.04
C GLY A 189 -4.62 -7.02 -30.53
N ARG A 190 -5.62 -7.73 -29.99
CA ARG A 190 -5.89 -7.72 -28.56
C ARG A 190 -4.72 -8.24 -27.73
N SER A 191 -4.05 -9.30 -28.17
CA SER A 191 -2.90 -9.87 -27.45
C SER A 191 -1.72 -8.92 -27.43
N LEU A 192 -1.42 -8.24 -28.54
CA LEU A 192 -0.35 -7.23 -28.62
C LEU A 192 -0.67 -6.02 -27.75
N SER A 193 -1.91 -5.52 -27.80
CA SER A 193 -2.36 -4.42 -26.93
C SER A 193 -2.27 -4.80 -25.43
N ARG A 194 -2.60 -6.04 -25.10
CA ARG A 194 -2.47 -6.55 -23.73
C ARG A 194 -1.00 -6.59 -23.28
N ILE A 195 -0.09 -7.05 -24.13
CA ILE A 195 1.35 -7.07 -23.85
C ILE A 195 1.86 -5.65 -23.57
N ALA A 196 1.51 -4.70 -24.44
CA ALA A 196 1.90 -3.29 -24.25
C ALA A 196 1.38 -2.75 -22.92
N ALA A 197 0.11 -2.94 -22.59
CA ALA A 197 -0.48 -2.50 -21.33
C ALA A 197 0.18 -3.14 -20.09
N LEU A 198 0.56 -4.42 -20.15
CA LEU A 198 1.27 -5.11 -19.07
C LEU A 198 2.67 -4.54 -18.85
N VAL A 199 3.41 -4.26 -19.94
CA VAL A 199 4.76 -3.66 -19.87
C VAL A 199 4.68 -2.25 -19.32
N ASP A 200 3.81 -1.41 -19.87
CA ASP A 200 3.64 -0.01 -19.43
C ASP A 200 3.18 0.10 -17.99
N GLY A 201 2.21 -0.74 -17.58
CA GLY A 201 1.74 -0.82 -16.21
C GLY A 201 2.84 -1.24 -15.24
N SER A 202 3.68 -2.22 -15.62
CA SER A 202 4.79 -2.69 -14.79
C SER A 202 5.89 -1.66 -14.65
N LEU A 203 6.25 -0.97 -15.74
CA LEU A 203 7.24 0.11 -15.71
C LEU A 203 6.76 1.29 -14.86
N THR A 204 5.48 1.65 -14.96
CA THR A 204 4.86 2.69 -14.13
C THR A 204 4.87 2.29 -12.66
N HIS A 205 4.53 1.04 -12.35
CA HIS A 205 4.56 0.52 -10.97
C HIS A 205 5.98 0.59 -10.37
N ILE A 206 6.99 0.10 -11.11
CA ILE A 206 8.40 0.14 -10.67
C ILE A 206 8.86 1.58 -10.44
N ARG A 207 8.53 2.52 -11.35
CA ARG A 207 8.88 3.93 -11.20
C ARG A 207 8.28 4.56 -9.94
N LEU A 208 7.01 4.27 -9.64
CA LEU A 208 6.32 4.76 -8.45
C LEU A 208 6.83 4.11 -7.15
N GLU A 209 7.25 2.85 -7.19
CA GLU A 209 7.79 2.14 -6.00
C GLU A 209 9.24 2.53 -5.68
N SER A 210 10.05 2.84 -6.69
CA SER A 210 11.44 3.28 -6.49
C SER A 210 11.56 4.70 -5.95
N GLY A 211 10.46 5.38 -5.64
CA GLY A 211 10.46 6.73 -5.07
C GLY A 211 10.92 7.80 -6.06
N GLY A 212 10.90 7.50 -7.36
CA GLY A 212 11.20 8.48 -8.42
C GLY A 212 10.22 9.65 -8.33
N ALA A 213 10.74 10.87 -8.16
CA ALA A 213 9.91 12.07 -8.19
C ALA A 213 9.24 12.20 -9.58
N PRO A 214 7.92 12.52 -9.64
CA PRO A 214 7.24 12.76 -10.89
C PRO A 214 7.88 13.94 -11.64
N SER A 215 7.98 13.83 -12.97
CA SER A 215 8.43 14.95 -13.83
C SER A 215 7.28 15.91 -14.04
N LEU A 216 7.14 16.87 -13.13
CA LEU A 216 6.03 17.82 -13.15
C LEU A 216 6.20 18.83 -14.29
N GLU A 217 5.14 18.96 -15.11
CA GLU A 217 5.00 19.97 -16.16
C GLU A 217 3.61 20.58 -16.14
N ARG A 218 3.44 21.75 -16.73
CA ARG A 218 2.13 22.38 -16.91
C ARG A 218 1.35 21.67 -18.00
N VAL A 219 0.21 21.09 -17.65
CA VAL A 219 -0.63 20.32 -18.56
C VAL A 219 -2.02 20.94 -18.63
N SER A 220 -2.49 21.25 -19.85
CA SER A 220 -3.86 21.58 -20.13
C SER A 220 -4.76 20.37 -19.88
N MET A 221 -5.69 20.46 -18.96
CA MET A 221 -6.63 19.38 -18.65
C MET A 221 -7.59 19.13 -19.83
N ARG A 222 -7.98 20.17 -20.53
CA ARG A 222 -8.81 20.06 -21.72
C ARG A 222 -8.11 19.21 -22.80
N GLN A 223 -6.84 19.51 -23.08
CA GLN A 223 -6.09 18.78 -24.10
C GLN A 223 -5.93 17.30 -23.69
N LEU A 224 -5.50 17.03 -22.47
CA LEU A 224 -5.28 15.68 -21.96
C LEU A 224 -6.56 14.83 -21.98
N VAL A 225 -7.68 15.42 -21.58
CA VAL A 225 -9.01 14.77 -21.58
C VAL A 225 -9.49 14.48 -23.00
N LEU A 226 -9.35 15.42 -23.94
CA LEU A 226 -9.76 15.21 -25.33
C LEU A 226 -8.91 14.16 -26.02
N GLU A 227 -7.59 14.10 -25.77
CA GLU A 227 -6.71 13.03 -26.28
C GLU A 227 -7.13 11.65 -25.74
N SER A 228 -7.37 11.54 -24.43
CA SER A 228 -7.83 10.30 -23.79
C SER A 228 -9.22 9.88 -24.29
N ALA A 229 -10.11 10.86 -24.50
CA ALA A 229 -11.47 10.66 -24.99
C ALA A 229 -11.51 10.14 -26.44
N ALA A 230 -10.59 10.58 -27.30
CA ALA A 230 -10.56 10.13 -28.69
C ALA A 230 -10.38 8.61 -28.80
N TYR A 231 -9.48 8.05 -28.01
CA TYR A 231 -9.25 6.60 -27.97
C TYR A 231 -10.43 5.85 -27.33
N ALA A 232 -10.91 6.32 -26.19
CA ALA A 232 -12.03 5.71 -25.46
C ALA A 232 -13.33 5.71 -26.27
N GLY A 233 -13.57 6.78 -27.06
CA GLY A 233 -14.75 6.90 -27.92
C GLY A 233 -14.79 5.86 -29.03
N MET A 234 -13.63 5.54 -29.62
CA MET A 234 -13.54 4.47 -30.63
C MET A 234 -13.87 3.10 -30.01
N GLU A 235 -13.31 2.81 -28.84
CA GLU A 235 -13.58 1.57 -28.14
C GLU A 235 -15.04 1.47 -27.68
N ALA A 236 -15.62 2.55 -27.14
CA ALA A 236 -17.02 2.62 -26.75
C ALA A 236 -17.96 2.29 -27.93
N SER A 237 -17.70 2.90 -29.10
CA SER A 237 -18.46 2.63 -30.32
C SER A 237 -18.43 1.15 -30.71
N THR A 238 -17.25 0.52 -30.66
CA THR A 238 -17.07 -0.91 -30.97
C THR A 238 -17.85 -1.81 -29.99
N ARG A 239 -18.02 -1.36 -28.72
CA ARG A 239 -18.76 -2.10 -27.69
C ARG A 239 -20.25 -1.76 -27.63
N GLY A 240 -20.73 -0.84 -28.49
CA GLY A 240 -22.13 -0.38 -28.48
C GLY A 240 -22.49 0.45 -27.27
N LEU A 241 -21.54 1.21 -26.72
CA LEU A 241 -21.72 2.11 -25.59
C LEU A 241 -21.91 3.57 -26.07
N THR A 242 -22.67 4.36 -25.32
CA THR A 242 -22.74 5.79 -25.49
C THR A 242 -21.64 6.46 -24.68
N PHE A 243 -20.71 7.19 -25.33
CA PHE A 243 -19.62 7.88 -24.66
C PHE A 243 -19.85 9.41 -24.69
N HIS A 244 -19.89 10.03 -23.52
CA HIS A 244 -20.08 11.46 -23.37
C HIS A 244 -18.84 12.12 -22.78
N VAL A 245 -18.43 13.28 -23.35
CA VAL A 245 -17.24 14.02 -22.89
C VAL A 245 -17.60 15.48 -22.65
N GLU A 246 -17.23 15.98 -21.46
CA GLU A 246 -17.35 17.37 -21.09
C GLU A 246 -15.97 17.85 -20.55
N ALA A 247 -15.20 18.50 -21.42
CA ALA A 247 -13.80 18.84 -21.14
C ALA A 247 -13.61 20.10 -20.27
N GLY A 248 -14.70 20.71 -19.79
CA GLY A 248 -14.67 21.92 -18.96
C GLY A 248 -14.35 23.21 -19.74
N GLU A 249 -14.94 24.29 -19.30
CA GLU A 249 -14.63 25.67 -19.74
C GLU A 249 -14.63 26.59 -18.53
N PRO A 250 -13.62 27.49 -18.39
CA PRO A 250 -12.43 27.65 -19.23
C PRO A 250 -11.44 26.49 -19.09
N ASP A 251 -10.46 26.39 -20.03
CA ASP A 251 -9.33 25.45 -19.90
C ASP A 251 -8.51 25.75 -18.65
N VAL A 252 -8.15 24.71 -17.92
CA VAL A 252 -7.40 24.81 -16.69
C VAL A 252 -6.12 24.01 -16.77
N GLU A 253 -5.06 24.51 -16.16
CA GLU A 253 -3.76 23.85 -16.09
C GLU A 253 -3.53 23.23 -14.71
N VAL A 254 -2.79 22.11 -14.69
CA VAL A 254 -2.31 21.41 -13.50
C VAL A 254 -0.81 21.13 -13.63
N MET A 255 -0.12 21.07 -12.49
CA MET A 255 1.30 20.68 -12.44
C MET A 255 1.40 19.18 -12.21
N VAL A 256 1.63 18.39 -13.28
CA VAL A 256 1.60 16.94 -13.23
C VAL A 256 2.63 16.30 -14.17
N ASP A 257 2.98 15.05 -13.89
CA ASP A 257 3.64 14.19 -14.88
C ASP A 257 2.58 13.69 -15.86
N ARG A 258 2.65 14.21 -17.11
CA ARG A 258 1.68 13.93 -18.17
C ARG A 258 1.52 12.44 -18.43
N GLN A 259 2.62 11.68 -18.41
CA GLN A 259 2.58 10.24 -18.68
C GLN A 259 1.81 9.49 -17.60
N LEU A 260 2.09 9.79 -16.32
CA LEU A 260 1.42 9.17 -15.18
C LEU A 260 -0.08 9.49 -15.15
N LEU A 261 -0.45 10.75 -15.45
CA LEU A 261 -1.85 11.15 -15.43
C LEU A 261 -2.62 10.58 -16.64
N THR A 262 -1.99 10.53 -17.84
CA THR A 262 -2.57 9.88 -19.01
C THR A 262 -2.83 8.39 -18.75
N ALA A 263 -1.87 7.68 -18.16
CA ALA A 263 -2.03 6.27 -17.79
C ALA A 263 -3.16 6.08 -16.75
N ALA A 264 -3.26 6.98 -15.78
CA ALA A 264 -4.32 6.95 -14.77
C ALA A 264 -5.71 7.10 -15.40
N LEU A 265 -5.89 8.06 -16.31
CA LEU A 265 -7.15 8.26 -17.05
C LEU A 265 -7.47 7.07 -17.96
N ALA A 266 -6.49 6.55 -18.68
CA ALA A 266 -6.68 5.38 -19.54
C ALA A 266 -7.15 4.17 -18.74
N ASN A 267 -6.59 3.91 -17.55
CA ASN A 267 -7.02 2.83 -16.66
C ASN A 267 -8.49 3.00 -16.20
N LEU A 268 -8.90 4.22 -15.83
CA LEU A 268 -10.29 4.47 -15.40
C LEU A 268 -11.26 4.28 -16.57
N LEU A 269 -10.93 4.82 -17.76
CA LEU A 269 -11.75 4.70 -18.94
C LEU A 269 -11.87 3.23 -19.40
N GLN A 270 -10.75 2.49 -19.43
CA GLN A 270 -10.78 1.06 -19.75
C GLN A 270 -11.67 0.26 -18.78
N ASN A 271 -11.59 0.54 -17.49
CA ASN A 271 -12.46 -0.10 -16.50
C ASN A 271 -13.93 0.24 -16.76
N ALA A 272 -14.26 1.51 -16.96
CA ALA A 272 -15.61 1.95 -17.26
C ALA A 272 -16.17 1.25 -18.50
N LEU A 273 -15.41 1.23 -19.60
CA LEU A 273 -15.80 0.58 -20.86
C LEU A 273 -15.89 -0.96 -20.72
N LYS A 274 -15.06 -1.55 -19.89
CA LYS A 274 -15.02 -3.01 -19.67
C LYS A 274 -16.23 -3.52 -18.91
N PHE A 275 -16.65 -2.81 -17.85
CA PHE A 275 -17.70 -3.28 -16.94
C PHE A 275 -19.11 -2.77 -17.26
N THR A 276 -19.21 -1.82 -18.20
CA THR A 276 -20.50 -1.29 -18.65
C THR A 276 -21.14 -2.19 -19.71
N ALA A 277 -22.41 -2.48 -19.57
CA ALA A 277 -23.15 -3.30 -20.52
C ALA A 277 -23.44 -2.55 -21.84
N PRO A 278 -23.51 -3.23 -23.00
CA PRO A 278 -23.90 -2.60 -24.25
C PRO A 278 -25.24 -1.85 -24.14
N GLY A 279 -25.33 -0.70 -24.80
CA GLY A 279 -26.50 0.18 -24.75
C GLY A 279 -26.51 1.18 -23.60
N SER A 280 -25.58 1.03 -22.65
CA SER A 280 -25.42 1.94 -21.50
C SER A 280 -24.43 3.06 -21.79
N ARG A 281 -24.23 3.96 -20.81
CA ARG A 281 -23.43 5.18 -20.93
C ARG A 281 -22.16 5.14 -20.10
N VAL A 282 -21.09 5.72 -20.68
CA VAL A 282 -19.87 6.11 -19.96
C VAL A 282 -19.64 7.59 -20.18
N SER A 283 -19.26 8.35 -19.18
CA SER A 283 -18.98 9.78 -19.28
C SER A 283 -17.64 10.16 -18.66
N LEU A 284 -17.01 11.16 -19.29
CA LEU A 284 -15.76 11.78 -18.84
C LEU A 284 -16.00 13.27 -18.70
N VAL A 285 -15.95 13.80 -17.49
CA VAL A 285 -16.31 15.18 -17.17
C VAL A 285 -15.18 15.85 -16.39
N VAL A 286 -14.83 17.09 -16.77
CA VAL A 286 -13.88 17.94 -16.01
C VAL A 286 -14.65 19.06 -15.34
N ARG A 287 -14.40 19.24 -14.06
CA ARG A 287 -14.88 20.36 -13.27
C ARG A 287 -13.71 21.07 -12.62
N ALA A 288 -13.75 22.38 -12.55
CA ALA A 288 -12.70 23.17 -11.93
C ALA A 288 -13.31 24.16 -10.94
N THR A 289 -12.60 24.35 -9.84
CA THR A 289 -12.78 25.46 -8.89
C THR A 289 -11.54 26.35 -8.94
N ASP A 290 -11.46 27.36 -8.09
CA ASP A 290 -10.30 28.24 -8.02
C ASP A 290 -9.03 27.50 -7.55
N GLU A 291 -9.18 26.45 -6.76
CA GLU A 291 -8.05 25.73 -6.13
C GLU A 291 -7.87 24.29 -6.66
N ARG A 292 -8.91 23.68 -7.21
CA ARG A 292 -8.93 22.24 -7.54
C ARG A 292 -9.48 21.98 -8.93
N VAL A 293 -8.97 20.89 -9.52
CA VAL A 293 -9.48 20.34 -10.78
C VAL A 293 -9.90 18.90 -10.54
N VAL A 294 -11.17 18.59 -10.84
CA VAL A 294 -11.75 17.27 -10.67
C VAL A 294 -12.07 16.67 -12.02
N VAL A 295 -11.54 15.48 -12.31
CA VAL A 295 -11.86 14.68 -13.48
C VAL A 295 -12.70 13.49 -13.05
N GLU A 296 -13.92 13.40 -13.55
CA GLU A 296 -14.87 12.32 -13.22
C GLU A 296 -15.04 11.37 -14.41
N VAL A 297 -14.85 10.08 -14.16
CA VAL A 297 -15.23 8.99 -15.06
C VAL A 297 -16.42 8.28 -14.43
N ALA A 298 -17.59 8.41 -15.03
CA ALA A 298 -18.81 7.75 -14.57
C ALA A 298 -19.25 6.68 -15.56
N ASP A 299 -19.72 5.57 -15.03
CA ASP A 299 -20.20 4.42 -15.78
C ASP A 299 -21.55 3.91 -15.26
N GLU A 300 -22.24 3.15 -16.09
CA GLU A 300 -23.51 2.47 -15.77
C GLU A 300 -23.28 0.95 -15.63
N CYS A 301 -22.28 0.54 -14.84
CA CYS A 301 -21.92 -0.88 -14.64
C CYS A 301 -22.86 -1.65 -13.67
N GLY A 302 -23.91 -1.00 -13.12
CA GLY A 302 -24.79 -1.57 -12.10
C GLY A 302 -24.31 -1.39 -10.67
N GLY A 303 -23.10 -0.82 -10.46
CA GLY A 303 -22.51 -0.55 -9.16
C GLY A 303 -21.66 -1.70 -8.62
N LEU A 304 -20.96 -1.42 -7.52
CA LEU A 304 -20.08 -2.37 -6.83
C LEU A 304 -20.88 -3.21 -5.82
N PRO A 305 -20.50 -4.46 -5.61
CA PRO A 305 -21.05 -5.27 -4.50
C PRO A 305 -20.79 -4.62 -3.14
N PRO A 306 -21.64 -4.88 -2.12
CA PRO A 306 -21.42 -4.38 -0.77
C PRO A 306 -20.02 -4.73 -0.23
N GLY A 307 -19.33 -3.75 0.38
CA GLY A 307 -17.99 -3.92 0.93
C GLY A 307 -16.85 -3.91 -0.10
N ALA A 308 -17.15 -3.87 -1.41
CA ALA A 308 -16.12 -3.91 -2.45
C ALA A 308 -15.26 -2.66 -2.53
N ALA A 309 -15.77 -1.50 -2.15
CA ALA A 309 -15.08 -0.22 -2.28
C ALA A 309 -13.78 -0.14 -1.43
N ALA A 310 -13.75 -0.77 -0.27
CA ALA A 310 -12.59 -0.76 0.63
C ALA A 310 -11.34 -1.43 0.04
N ASP A 311 -11.53 -2.48 -0.75
CA ASP A 311 -10.45 -3.27 -1.32
C ASP A 311 -10.16 -2.96 -2.79
N LEU A 312 -10.92 -2.06 -3.41
CA LEU A 312 -10.87 -1.79 -4.85
C LEU A 312 -9.50 -1.31 -5.34
N PHE A 313 -8.77 -0.61 -4.47
CA PHE A 313 -7.45 -0.05 -4.76
C PHE A 313 -6.30 -0.93 -4.30
N ARG A 314 -6.57 -2.15 -3.79
CA ARG A 314 -5.50 -3.10 -3.43
C ARG A 314 -4.90 -3.70 -4.70
N PRO A 315 -3.56 -3.74 -4.82
CA PRO A 315 -2.90 -4.39 -5.96
C PRO A 315 -3.30 -5.85 -6.10
N PHE A 316 -3.35 -6.35 -7.35
CA PHE A 316 -3.61 -7.76 -7.71
C PHE A 316 -4.98 -8.29 -7.31
N GLN A 317 -5.91 -7.45 -6.89
CA GLN A 317 -7.29 -7.87 -6.67
C GLN A 317 -8.11 -7.75 -7.95
N GLN A 318 -8.62 -8.88 -8.41
CA GLN A 318 -9.54 -8.97 -9.53
C GLN A 318 -10.90 -9.40 -9.01
N ARG A 319 -11.94 -8.71 -9.44
CA ARG A 319 -13.33 -9.07 -9.10
C ARG A 319 -14.16 -9.17 -10.38
N GLY A 320 -15.07 -10.15 -10.41
CA GLY A 320 -15.92 -10.43 -11.56
C GLY A 320 -15.51 -11.66 -12.36
N ALA A 321 -16.34 -12.03 -13.34
CA ALA A 321 -16.12 -13.20 -14.21
C ALA A 321 -14.97 -12.98 -15.22
N ASP A 322 -14.75 -11.73 -15.63
CA ASP A 322 -13.64 -11.36 -16.52
C ASP A 322 -12.39 -11.00 -15.72
N ARG A 323 -11.49 -11.97 -15.60
CA ARG A 323 -10.16 -11.84 -14.98
C ARG A 323 -9.08 -11.36 -15.97
N SER A 324 -9.45 -10.58 -16.97
CA SER A 324 -8.47 -10.01 -17.91
C SER A 324 -7.77 -8.80 -17.30
N GLY A 325 -6.47 -8.92 -16.99
CA GLY A 325 -5.63 -7.86 -16.42
C GLY A 325 -4.91 -8.32 -15.15
N LEU A 326 -3.94 -7.54 -14.66
CA LEU A 326 -3.15 -7.84 -13.45
C LEU A 326 -3.81 -7.37 -12.15
N GLY A 327 -4.96 -6.68 -12.19
CA GLY A 327 -5.53 -6.03 -11.01
C GLY A 327 -4.66 -4.88 -10.46
N LEU A 328 -3.76 -4.34 -11.28
CA LEU A 328 -2.85 -3.24 -10.91
C LEU A 328 -3.40 -1.86 -11.29
N GLY A 329 -4.29 -1.77 -12.27
CA GLY A 329 -4.72 -0.50 -12.86
C GLY A 329 -5.16 0.54 -11.81
N LEU A 330 -6.12 0.20 -10.95
CA LEU A 330 -6.64 1.13 -9.94
C LEU A 330 -5.62 1.47 -8.84
N SER A 331 -4.75 0.54 -8.48
CA SER A 331 -3.68 0.80 -7.51
C SER A 331 -2.61 1.73 -8.09
N ILE A 332 -2.24 1.57 -9.36
CA ILE A 332 -1.35 2.47 -10.10
C ILE A 332 -1.99 3.85 -10.24
N THR A 333 -3.27 3.90 -10.65
CA THR A 333 -4.02 5.16 -10.74
C THR A 333 -3.99 5.92 -9.42
N ARG A 334 -4.26 5.26 -8.31
CA ARG A 334 -4.23 5.87 -6.97
C ARG A 334 -2.84 6.43 -6.64
N LYS A 335 -1.78 5.62 -6.79
CA LYS A 335 -0.40 6.07 -6.54
C LYS A 335 0.02 7.22 -7.46
N SER A 336 -0.37 7.16 -8.75
CA SER A 336 -0.10 8.26 -9.69
C SER A 336 -0.77 9.56 -9.26
N VAL A 337 -2.03 9.52 -8.85
CA VAL A 337 -2.76 10.71 -8.38
C VAL A 337 -2.17 11.24 -7.07
N GLU A 338 -1.86 10.37 -6.11
CA GLU A 338 -1.23 10.74 -4.84
C GLU A 338 0.15 11.36 -5.03
N ALA A 339 0.94 10.91 -6.02
CA ALA A 339 2.25 11.49 -6.36
C ALA A 339 2.17 12.95 -6.84
N HIS A 340 0.99 13.39 -7.28
CA HIS A 340 0.70 14.78 -7.70
C HIS A 340 -0.02 15.60 -6.60
N GLY A 341 -0.05 15.13 -5.35
CA GLY A 341 -0.79 15.78 -4.26
C GLY A 341 -2.32 15.74 -4.46
N GLY A 342 -2.79 14.83 -5.30
CA GLY A 342 -4.20 14.61 -5.61
C GLY A 342 -4.85 13.52 -4.76
N LEU A 343 -6.14 13.30 -5.00
CA LEU A 343 -6.93 12.28 -4.34
C LEU A 343 -7.78 11.52 -5.37
N LEU A 344 -7.71 10.16 -5.34
CA LEU A 344 -8.59 9.30 -6.12
C LEU A 344 -9.73 8.80 -5.24
N GLN A 345 -10.96 9.03 -5.66
CA GLN A 345 -12.16 8.60 -4.96
C GLN A 345 -13.04 7.75 -5.85
N VAL A 346 -13.89 6.92 -5.23
CA VAL A 346 -14.95 6.18 -5.90
C VAL A 346 -16.27 6.39 -5.16
N ARG A 347 -17.30 6.77 -5.91
CA ARG A 347 -18.68 6.83 -5.42
C ARG A 347 -19.47 5.73 -6.10
N ASN A 348 -19.87 4.73 -5.33
CA ASN A 348 -20.74 3.67 -5.79
C ASN A 348 -22.20 4.10 -5.74
N ILE A 349 -22.95 3.87 -6.81
CA ILE A 349 -24.39 4.11 -6.92
C ILE A 349 -25.05 2.77 -7.21
N PRO A 350 -25.48 2.04 -6.16
CA PRO A 350 -26.01 0.69 -6.31
C PRO A 350 -27.18 0.63 -7.31
N GLY A 351 -27.11 -0.35 -8.22
CA GLY A 351 -28.12 -0.53 -9.28
C GLY A 351 -27.95 0.40 -10.48
N LEU A 352 -27.06 1.40 -10.42
CA LEU A 352 -26.79 2.32 -11.53
C LEU A 352 -25.35 2.17 -12.04
N GLY A 353 -24.34 2.46 -11.22
CA GLY A 353 -22.95 2.42 -11.65
C GLY A 353 -21.98 3.00 -10.65
N CYS A 354 -20.82 3.43 -11.15
CA CYS A 354 -19.75 4.02 -10.36
C CYS A 354 -19.29 5.36 -10.91
N VAL A 355 -18.82 6.23 -10.03
CA VAL A 355 -18.13 7.46 -10.41
C VAL A 355 -16.75 7.46 -9.77
N PHE A 356 -15.71 7.43 -10.60
CA PHE A 356 -14.33 7.61 -10.17
C PHE A 356 -13.93 9.06 -10.37
N SER A 357 -13.39 9.69 -9.33
CA SER A 357 -13.00 11.09 -9.35
C SER A 357 -11.51 11.24 -9.06
N ILE A 358 -10.76 11.83 -9.98
CA ILE A 358 -9.38 12.30 -9.78
C ILE A 358 -9.47 13.77 -9.39
N ASP A 359 -9.05 14.12 -8.19
CA ASP A 359 -9.04 15.48 -7.66
C ASP A 359 -7.58 15.96 -7.52
N LEU A 360 -7.20 17.01 -8.25
CA LEU A 360 -5.84 17.54 -8.34
C LEU A 360 -5.77 19.00 -7.91
N PRO A 361 -4.64 19.46 -7.33
CA PRO A 361 -4.38 20.88 -7.15
C PRO A 361 -4.33 21.59 -8.51
N ARG A 362 -4.94 22.77 -8.60
CA ARG A 362 -4.79 23.65 -9.76
C ARG A 362 -3.40 24.30 -9.77
N ALA A 363 -2.82 24.53 -10.97
CA ALA A 363 -1.50 25.13 -11.14
C ALA A 363 -1.46 26.61 -10.82
#